data_980684b48e93e17884f182f7682facdb
#
_entry.id   980684b48e93e17884f182f7682facdb
#
_cell.length_a   1.000
_cell.length_b   1.000
_cell.length_c   1.000
_cell.angle_alpha   90.00
_cell.angle_beta   90.00
_cell.angle_gamma   90.00
#
_symmetry.space_group_name_H-M   'P 1'
#
loop_
_entity.id
_entity.type
_entity.pdbx_description
1 polymer ?
#
loop_
_entity_poly.entity_id
_entity_poly.type
_entity_poly.pdbx_seq_one_letter_code
_entity_poly.pdbx_strand_id
1 'polypeptide(L)'
;TAVNVQTMVFGNMGDDCATGVSFTRNPSTGENKFYGEYLTNAQGEDVVAGIRTPKPIAELEHEMPELYKQYVDIAKKLEKGYKDVQDMEFTIERGKLYILQTRNGKRTAAAAVRIAVEMEKEGIITKERAVQLVDPYQLYQLLLPSFEADAKKQAVHIATGLAASPGAAVGKIVFDTEEAAERGANGEKIILVRIETCPDDIHGMIASQGVLTLRGGMTSHAAVVAKGMGKPCVAGAEDLVID
;
A
#
# COMPACT_ATOMS: atom_id res chain seq x y z
N THR A 1 9.89 12.60 -23.08
CA THR A 1 10.25 12.13 -21.72
C THR A 1 10.85 13.30 -20.98
N ALA A 2 10.33 13.61 -19.79
CA ALA A 2 10.86 14.65 -18.91
C ALA A 2 11.80 14.02 -17.88
N VAL A 3 12.84 14.76 -17.49
CA VAL A 3 13.78 14.39 -16.44
C VAL A 3 13.80 15.50 -15.40
N ASN A 4 13.62 15.13 -14.13
CA ASN A 4 13.76 16.05 -13.02
C ASN A 4 15.17 15.93 -12.45
N VAL A 5 15.83 17.07 -12.25
CA VAL A 5 17.10 17.17 -11.54
C VAL A 5 16.84 17.92 -10.25
N GLN A 6 17.08 17.26 -9.12
CA GLN A 6 16.86 17.83 -7.80
C GLN A 6 18.03 17.55 -6.85
N THR A 7 18.16 18.36 -5.81
CA THR A 7 19.15 18.14 -4.77
C THR A 7 18.91 16.80 -4.08
N MET A 8 19.97 16.07 -3.85
CA MET A 8 19.94 14.84 -3.05
C MET A 8 19.71 15.20 -1.58
N VAL A 9 18.80 14.48 -0.92
CA VAL A 9 18.46 14.66 0.50
C VAL A 9 18.51 13.32 1.23
N PHE A 10 18.83 13.35 2.51
CA PHE A 10 19.15 12.15 3.27
C PHE A 10 18.27 12.03 4.52
N GLY A 11 17.47 10.98 4.57
CA GLY A 11 16.62 10.64 5.72
C GLY A 11 17.32 9.88 6.83
N ASN A 12 18.61 9.55 6.66
CA ASN A 12 19.40 8.70 7.56
C ASN A 12 20.58 9.43 8.22
N MET A 13 20.45 10.75 8.45
CA MET A 13 21.51 11.55 9.06
C MET A 13 21.34 11.79 10.56
N GLY A 14 20.38 11.16 11.20
CA GLY A 14 20.09 11.28 12.63
C GLY A 14 18.59 11.14 12.95
N ASP A 15 18.25 11.30 14.22
CA ASP A 15 16.90 11.11 14.73
C ASP A 15 15.93 12.23 14.34
N ASP A 16 16.43 13.35 13.85
CA ASP A 16 15.68 14.47 13.27
C ASP A 16 15.46 14.32 11.76
N CYS A 17 15.81 13.13 11.22
CA CYS A 17 15.65 12.76 9.83
C CYS A 17 14.69 11.58 9.70
N ALA A 18 13.95 11.54 8.59
CA ALA A 18 13.01 10.47 8.28
C ALA A 18 12.81 10.35 6.77
N THR A 19 12.28 9.22 6.35
CA THR A 19 11.79 9.03 4.98
C THR A 19 10.52 8.20 5.01
N GLY A 20 9.66 8.37 3.99
CA GLY A 20 8.42 7.62 3.95
C GLY A 20 7.64 7.82 2.67
N VAL A 21 6.53 7.12 2.62
CA VAL A 21 5.56 7.16 1.54
C VAL A 21 4.17 7.36 2.10
N SER A 22 3.33 8.10 1.38
CA SER A 22 1.97 8.36 1.81
C SER A 22 1.00 8.52 0.66
N PHE A 23 -0.27 8.41 0.99
CA PHE A 23 -1.39 8.65 0.10
C PHE A 23 -2.27 9.76 0.67
N THR A 24 -2.81 10.59 -0.19
CA THR A 24 -3.74 11.66 0.22
C THR A 24 -5.02 11.12 0.84
N ARG A 25 -5.41 9.88 0.48
CA ARG A 25 -6.53 9.10 1.07
C ARG A 25 -6.09 7.65 1.24
N ASN A 26 -6.80 6.91 2.08
CA ASN A 26 -6.51 5.48 2.27
C ASN A 26 -6.73 4.69 0.96
N PRO A 27 -5.69 4.11 0.35
CA PRO A 27 -5.78 3.43 -0.94
C PRO A 27 -6.49 2.08 -0.88
N SER A 28 -6.71 1.53 0.32
CA SER A 28 -7.39 0.26 0.52
C SER A 28 -8.88 0.43 0.76
N THR A 29 -9.28 1.44 1.54
CA THR A 29 -10.67 1.67 1.94
C THR A 29 -11.34 2.86 1.24
N GLY A 30 -10.55 3.76 0.66
CA GLY A 30 -11.01 5.01 0.06
C GLY A 30 -11.34 6.11 1.05
N GLU A 31 -11.13 5.91 2.34
CA GLU A 31 -11.42 6.89 3.37
C GLU A 31 -10.60 8.15 3.18
N ASN A 32 -11.23 9.33 3.31
CA ASN A 32 -10.55 10.62 3.26
C ASN A 32 -9.73 10.84 4.54
N LYS A 33 -8.66 10.07 4.65
CA LYS A 33 -7.70 10.12 5.74
C LYS A 33 -6.30 10.01 5.17
N PHE A 34 -5.44 10.97 5.52
CA PHE A 34 -4.04 10.95 5.16
C PHE A 34 -3.41 9.64 5.66
N TYR A 35 -2.82 8.88 4.76
CA TYR A 35 -2.44 7.51 5.00
C TYR A 35 -1.03 7.25 4.48
N GLY A 36 -0.22 6.52 5.25
CA GLY A 36 1.14 6.21 4.83
C GLY A 36 1.99 5.71 5.97
N GLU A 37 3.27 5.58 5.69
CA GLU A 37 4.25 5.00 6.59
C GLU A 37 5.58 5.74 6.46
N TYR A 38 6.33 5.77 7.55
CA TYR A 38 7.67 6.37 7.58
C TYR A 38 8.60 5.62 8.53
N LEU A 39 9.89 5.82 8.30
CA LEU A 39 10.95 5.40 9.21
C LEU A 39 11.81 6.61 9.58
N THR A 40 12.15 6.73 10.85
CA THR A 40 13.16 7.67 11.33
C THR A 40 14.55 7.11 11.05
N ASN A 41 15.49 8.01 10.76
CA ASN A 41 16.89 7.67 10.49
C ASN A 41 17.02 6.51 9.48
N ALA A 42 16.45 6.70 8.28
CA ALA A 42 16.32 5.66 7.25
C ALA A 42 16.41 6.25 5.84
N GLN A 43 16.68 5.38 4.87
CA GLN A 43 16.59 5.68 3.45
C GLN A 43 15.28 5.15 2.86
N GLY A 44 14.91 5.63 1.66
CA GLY A 44 13.67 5.20 1.00
C GLY A 44 13.59 3.69 0.76
N GLU A 45 14.71 3.05 0.47
CA GLU A 45 14.81 1.60 0.29
C GLU A 45 14.42 0.83 1.55
N ASP A 46 14.76 1.34 2.74
CA ASP A 46 14.41 0.69 4.02
C ASP A 46 12.90 0.59 4.23
N VAL A 47 12.15 1.59 3.72
CA VAL A 47 10.67 1.62 3.84
C VAL A 47 10.02 0.61 2.90
N VAL A 48 10.49 0.53 1.65
CA VAL A 48 9.83 -0.29 0.61
C VAL A 48 10.34 -1.73 0.56
N ALA A 49 11.57 -1.98 0.98
CA ALA A 49 12.14 -3.33 1.06
C ALA A 49 11.61 -4.14 2.26
N GLY A 50 11.02 -3.46 3.26
CA GLY A 50 10.45 -4.13 4.43
C GLY A 50 11.48 -4.68 5.42
N ILE A 51 12.73 -4.21 5.36
CA ILE A 51 13.80 -4.62 6.28
C ILE A 51 13.49 -4.19 7.72
N ARG A 52 12.79 -3.05 7.86
CA ARG A 52 12.32 -2.51 9.14
C ARG A 52 10.82 -2.30 9.05
N THR A 53 10.09 -2.53 10.15
CA THR A 53 8.65 -2.23 10.22
C THR A 53 8.45 -0.71 10.35
N PRO A 54 7.84 -0.06 9.34
CA PRO A 54 7.62 1.38 9.39
C PRO A 54 6.51 1.76 10.35
N LYS A 55 6.57 3.00 10.84
CA LYS A 55 5.53 3.60 11.67
C LYS A 55 4.40 4.18 10.79
N PRO A 56 3.13 4.13 11.23
CA PRO A 56 2.05 4.83 10.58
C PRO A 56 2.33 6.34 10.49
N ILE A 57 2.02 6.96 9.34
CA ILE A 57 2.27 8.41 9.13
C ILE A 57 1.57 9.30 10.16
N ALA A 58 0.49 8.83 10.78
CA ALA A 58 -0.21 9.55 11.83
C ALA A 58 0.66 9.78 13.09
N GLU A 59 1.63 8.92 13.36
CA GLU A 59 2.54 9.10 14.49
C GLU A 59 3.49 10.28 14.30
N LEU A 60 3.73 10.68 13.05
CA LEU A 60 4.53 11.86 12.74
C LEU A 60 3.88 13.15 13.29
N GLU A 61 2.56 13.17 13.49
CA GLU A 61 1.85 14.29 14.13
C GLU A 61 2.33 14.52 15.57
N HIS A 62 2.68 13.46 16.28
CA HIS A 62 3.19 13.54 17.65
C HIS A 62 4.71 13.79 17.70
N GLU A 63 5.46 13.17 16.78
CA GLU A 63 6.92 13.27 16.78
C GLU A 63 7.42 14.58 16.15
N MET A 64 6.76 15.04 15.07
CA MET A 64 7.15 16.23 14.28
C MET A 64 5.91 17.03 13.83
N PRO A 65 5.14 17.63 14.72
CA PRO A 65 3.81 18.19 14.45
C PRO A 65 3.80 19.27 13.33
N GLU A 66 4.78 20.16 13.32
CA GLU A 66 4.86 21.22 12.31
C GLU A 66 5.14 20.66 10.90
N LEU A 67 5.99 19.65 10.80
CA LEU A 67 6.29 18.98 9.53
C LEU A 67 5.10 18.14 9.05
N TYR A 68 4.43 17.45 9.96
CA TYR A 68 3.20 16.72 9.64
C TYR A 68 2.12 17.65 9.07
N LYS A 69 1.86 18.78 9.74
CA LYS A 69 0.92 19.79 9.26
C LYS A 69 1.29 20.32 7.87
N GLN A 70 2.57 20.68 7.67
CA GLN A 70 3.08 21.12 6.37
C GLN A 70 2.86 20.04 5.30
N TYR A 71 3.10 18.78 5.64
CA TYR A 71 2.94 17.67 4.71
C TYR A 71 1.47 17.43 4.32
N VAL A 72 0.57 17.45 5.30
CA VAL A 72 -0.88 17.34 5.04
C VAL A 72 -1.38 18.48 4.16
N ASP A 73 -0.90 19.72 4.35
CA ASP A 73 -1.27 20.86 3.52
C ASP A 73 -0.76 20.71 2.07
N ILE A 74 0.43 20.16 1.88
CA ILE A 74 0.96 19.82 0.56
C ILE A 74 0.12 18.73 -0.09
N ALA A 75 -0.21 17.67 0.64
CA ALA A 75 -1.05 16.56 0.17
C ALA A 75 -2.41 17.06 -0.36
N LYS A 76 -3.08 17.93 0.40
CA LYS A 76 -4.34 18.55 -0.02
C LYS A 76 -4.20 19.40 -1.29
N LYS A 77 -3.10 20.14 -1.42
CA LYS A 77 -2.83 20.94 -2.65
C LYS A 77 -2.62 20.05 -3.86
N LEU A 78 -1.87 18.96 -3.69
CA LEU A 78 -1.60 18.01 -4.77
C LEU A 78 -2.88 17.28 -5.19
N GLU A 79 -3.68 16.77 -4.25
CA GLU A 79 -4.96 16.12 -4.56
C GLU A 79 -5.90 17.03 -5.35
N LYS A 80 -6.04 18.29 -4.91
CA LYS A 80 -6.86 19.29 -5.62
C LYS A 80 -6.29 19.66 -6.99
N GLY A 81 -4.97 19.75 -7.10
CA GLY A 81 -4.30 20.13 -8.35
C GLY A 81 -4.37 19.04 -9.41
N TYR A 82 -4.12 17.80 -9.02
CA TYR A 82 -4.20 16.65 -9.93
C TYR A 82 -5.62 16.10 -10.09
N LYS A 83 -6.56 16.50 -9.23
CA LYS A 83 -7.95 16.01 -9.22
C LYS A 83 -8.02 14.47 -9.13
N ASP A 84 -7.12 13.90 -8.35
CA ASP A 84 -7.01 12.47 -8.07
C ASP A 84 -6.17 12.25 -6.81
N VAL A 85 -6.37 11.08 -6.18
CA VAL A 85 -5.55 10.64 -5.04
C VAL A 85 -4.09 10.53 -5.47
N GLN A 86 -3.22 11.08 -4.65
CA GLN A 86 -1.78 11.08 -4.90
C GLN A 86 -1.06 10.11 -3.96
N ASP A 87 -0.11 9.39 -4.53
CA ASP A 87 0.93 8.62 -3.88
C ASP A 87 2.19 9.49 -3.86
N MET A 88 2.75 9.73 -2.68
CA MET A 88 3.81 10.71 -2.47
C MET A 88 4.97 10.08 -1.73
N GLU A 89 6.16 10.42 -2.16
CA GLU A 89 7.41 10.06 -1.49
C GLU A 89 8.03 11.31 -0.87
N PHE A 90 8.51 11.20 0.36
CA PHE A 90 9.10 12.32 1.08
C PHE A 90 10.34 11.93 1.87
N THR A 91 11.15 12.92 2.16
CA THR A 91 12.29 12.82 3.10
C THR A 91 12.29 14.03 4.00
N ILE A 92 12.56 13.82 5.26
CA ILE A 92 12.88 14.86 6.25
C ILE A 92 14.37 14.78 6.49
N GLU A 93 15.08 15.88 6.21
CA GLU A 93 16.48 16.04 6.52
C GLU A 93 16.65 17.19 7.48
N ARG A 94 17.16 16.91 8.70
CA ARG A 94 17.42 17.89 9.75
C ARG A 94 16.24 18.83 10.00
N GLY A 95 15.06 18.25 10.21
CA GLY A 95 13.83 18.99 10.48
C GLY A 95 13.25 19.77 9.30
N LYS A 96 13.67 19.49 8.06
CA LYS A 96 13.12 20.10 6.85
C LYS A 96 12.51 19.05 5.95
N LEU A 97 11.25 19.30 5.54
CA LEU A 97 10.49 18.40 4.67
C LEU A 97 10.83 18.64 3.18
N TYR A 98 11.05 17.56 2.46
CA TYR A 98 11.24 17.52 1.01
C TYR A 98 10.30 16.50 0.39
N ILE A 99 9.56 16.90 -0.64
CA ILE A 99 8.76 16.00 -1.46
C ILE A 99 9.63 15.53 -2.61
N LEU A 100 9.79 14.22 -2.73
CA LEU A 100 10.66 13.61 -3.74
C LEU A 100 9.91 13.32 -5.02
N GLN A 101 8.70 12.74 -4.88
CA GLN A 101 7.88 12.32 -6.00
C GLN A 101 6.41 12.37 -5.65
N THR A 102 5.57 12.59 -6.65
CA THR A 102 4.12 12.36 -6.59
C THR A 102 3.65 11.67 -7.85
N ARG A 103 2.67 10.78 -7.69
CA ARG A 103 2.01 10.06 -8.78
C ARG A 103 0.56 9.76 -8.41
N ASN A 104 -0.27 9.41 -9.39
CA ASN A 104 -1.62 8.96 -9.11
C ASN A 104 -1.59 7.68 -8.26
N GLY A 105 -2.30 7.70 -7.15
CA GLY A 105 -2.32 6.61 -6.19
C GLY A 105 -2.99 5.35 -6.73
N LYS A 106 -2.25 4.24 -6.76
CA LYS A 106 -2.85 2.93 -6.99
C LYS A 106 -3.74 2.56 -5.81
N ARG A 107 -4.91 1.98 -6.09
CA ARG A 107 -5.95 1.73 -5.10
C ARG A 107 -6.79 0.52 -5.44
N THR A 108 -7.48 -0.03 -4.46
CA THR A 108 -8.44 -1.12 -4.67
C THR A 108 -9.68 -0.63 -5.42
N ALA A 109 -10.43 -1.54 -6.01
CA ALA A 109 -11.69 -1.22 -6.70
C ALA A 109 -12.70 -0.54 -5.76
N ALA A 110 -12.85 -1.04 -4.54
CA ALA A 110 -13.74 -0.44 -3.55
C ALA A 110 -13.31 0.98 -3.18
N ALA A 111 -12.00 1.18 -2.97
CA ALA A 111 -11.45 2.50 -2.70
C ALA A 111 -11.65 3.44 -3.90
N ALA A 112 -11.44 2.97 -5.13
CA ALA A 112 -11.62 3.78 -6.34
C ALA A 112 -13.05 4.34 -6.45
N VAL A 113 -14.06 3.49 -6.24
CA VAL A 113 -15.47 3.91 -6.25
C VAL A 113 -15.76 4.91 -5.14
N ARG A 114 -15.35 4.60 -3.91
CA ARG A 114 -15.58 5.49 -2.76
C ARG A 114 -14.92 6.85 -2.96
N ILE A 115 -13.66 6.87 -3.35
CA ILE A 115 -12.89 8.10 -3.62
C ILE A 115 -13.56 8.95 -4.69
N ALA A 116 -13.97 8.34 -5.81
CA ALA A 116 -14.63 9.06 -6.89
C ALA A 116 -15.94 9.74 -6.43
N VAL A 117 -16.74 9.04 -5.63
CA VAL A 117 -17.99 9.57 -5.06
C VAL A 117 -17.72 10.67 -4.03
N GLU A 118 -16.76 10.48 -3.14
CA GLU A 118 -16.43 11.46 -2.10
C GLU A 118 -15.82 12.73 -2.70
N MET A 119 -14.89 12.62 -3.66
CA MET A 119 -14.28 13.77 -4.33
C MET A 119 -15.29 14.57 -5.15
N GLU A 120 -16.31 13.93 -5.72
CA GLU A 120 -17.42 14.64 -6.39
C GLU A 120 -18.25 15.42 -5.35
N LYS A 121 -18.65 14.78 -4.26
CA LYS A 121 -19.41 15.43 -3.18
C LYS A 121 -18.65 16.61 -2.53
N GLU A 122 -17.34 16.50 -2.45
CA GLU A 122 -16.46 17.57 -1.97
C GLU A 122 -16.24 18.70 -3.00
N GLY A 123 -16.75 18.54 -4.22
CA GLY A 123 -16.61 19.54 -5.30
C GLY A 123 -15.19 19.61 -5.89
N ILE A 124 -14.35 18.60 -5.68
CA ILE A 124 -12.99 18.53 -6.24
C ILE A 124 -13.05 18.13 -7.72
N ILE A 125 -13.99 17.26 -8.09
CA ILE A 125 -14.18 16.76 -9.45
C ILE A 125 -15.66 16.82 -9.86
N THR A 126 -15.92 16.73 -11.17
CA THR A 126 -17.29 16.60 -11.71
C THR A 126 -17.76 15.15 -11.70
N LYS A 127 -19.07 14.91 -11.89
CA LYS A 127 -19.65 13.56 -12.02
C LYS A 127 -19.03 12.76 -13.17
N GLU A 128 -18.83 13.41 -14.31
CA GLU A 128 -18.22 12.81 -15.49
C GLU A 128 -16.78 12.36 -15.17
N ARG A 129 -16.04 13.22 -14.46
CA ARG A 129 -14.67 12.88 -14.05
C ARG A 129 -14.66 11.75 -13.03
N ALA A 130 -15.61 11.71 -12.09
CA ALA A 130 -15.75 10.64 -11.12
C ALA A 130 -15.94 9.26 -11.80
N VAL A 131 -16.79 9.21 -12.84
CA VAL A 131 -16.97 7.97 -13.64
C VAL A 131 -15.68 7.57 -14.35
N GLN A 132 -14.94 8.53 -14.92
CA GLN A 132 -13.69 8.26 -15.63
C GLN A 132 -12.55 7.78 -14.72
N LEU A 133 -12.60 8.09 -13.42
CA LEU A 133 -11.58 7.66 -12.45
C LEU A 133 -11.68 6.19 -12.06
N VAL A 134 -12.83 5.56 -12.34
CA VAL A 134 -13.07 4.15 -12.00
C VAL A 134 -12.88 3.29 -13.24
N ASP A 135 -11.88 2.43 -13.23
CA ASP A 135 -11.67 1.44 -14.30
C ASP A 135 -12.79 0.39 -14.26
N PRO A 136 -13.57 0.20 -15.33
CA PRO A 136 -14.62 -0.82 -15.38
C PRO A 136 -14.14 -2.23 -15.02
N TYR A 137 -12.93 -2.60 -15.41
CA TYR A 137 -12.35 -3.91 -15.07
C TYR A 137 -12.12 -4.09 -13.56
N GLN A 138 -11.82 -3.01 -12.84
CA GLN A 138 -11.68 -3.07 -11.38
C GLN A 138 -13.00 -3.39 -10.67
N LEU A 139 -14.15 -3.05 -11.27
CA LEU A 139 -15.46 -3.37 -10.68
C LEU A 139 -15.70 -4.86 -10.52
N TYR A 140 -15.15 -5.69 -11.40
CA TYR A 140 -15.22 -7.14 -11.25
C TYR A 140 -14.56 -7.63 -9.96
N GLN A 141 -13.57 -6.90 -9.44
CA GLN A 141 -12.92 -7.25 -8.18
C GLN A 141 -13.86 -7.13 -6.98
N LEU A 142 -14.89 -6.29 -7.08
CA LEU A 142 -15.92 -6.16 -6.03
C LEU A 142 -16.84 -7.37 -5.94
N LEU A 143 -16.82 -8.23 -6.96
CA LEU A 143 -17.58 -9.48 -7.00
C LEU A 143 -16.77 -10.67 -6.48
N LEU A 144 -15.53 -10.44 -6.03
CA LEU A 144 -14.69 -11.52 -5.50
C LEU A 144 -15.26 -12.08 -4.20
N PRO A 145 -15.02 -13.37 -3.93
CA PRO A 145 -15.50 -14.02 -2.73
C PRO A 145 -15.02 -13.32 -1.44
N SER A 146 -15.87 -13.24 -0.46
CA SER A 146 -15.53 -12.88 0.91
C SER A 146 -15.79 -14.07 1.83
N PHE A 147 -15.11 -14.12 2.99
CA PHE A 147 -15.43 -15.12 4.00
C PHE A 147 -16.80 -14.85 4.60
N GLU A 148 -17.58 -15.91 4.78
CA GLU A 148 -18.78 -15.84 5.60
C GLU A 148 -18.42 -15.47 7.04
N ALA A 149 -19.23 -14.62 7.67
CA ALA A 149 -18.94 -14.09 9.00
C ALA A 149 -18.77 -15.19 10.05
N ASP A 150 -19.56 -16.25 9.98
CA ASP A 150 -19.48 -17.36 10.93
C ASP A 150 -18.30 -18.30 10.64
N ALA A 151 -17.95 -18.53 9.37
CA ALA A 151 -16.75 -19.26 9.00
C ALA A 151 -15.48 -18.56 9.50
N LYS A 152 -15.43 -17.23 9.39
CA LYS A 152 -14.32 -16.43 9.92
C LYS A 152 -14.18 -16.54 11.44
N LYS A 153 -15.29 -16.58 12.20
CA LYS A 153 -15.28 -16.73 13.66
C LYS A 153 -14.79 -18.12 14.11
N GLN A 154 -15.04 -19.14 13.29
CA GLN A 154 -14.66 -20.53 13.59
C GLN A 154 -13.24 -20.87 13.13
N ALA A 155 -12.65 -20.05 12.28
CA ALA A 155 -11.29 -20.27 11.79
C ALA A 155 -10.25 -20.12 12.92
N VAL A 156 -9.25 -20.98 12.89
CA VAL A 156 -8.11 -20.89 13.81
C VAL A 156 -7.27 -19.67 13.39
N HIS A 157 -7.15 -18.71 14.30
CA HIS A 157 -6.27 -17.57 14.10
C HIS A 157 -4.81 -17.99 14.36
N ILE A 158 -3.94 -17.82 13.38
CA ILE A 158 -2.53 -18.22 13.46
C ILE A 158 -1.58 -17.02 13.58
N ALA A 159 -1.91 -15.88 12.99
CA ALA A 159 -1.12 -14.66 13.10
C ALA A 159 -1.94 -13.44 12.69
N THR A 160 -1.47 -12.26 13.08
CA THR A 160 -2.02 -10.97 12.67
C THR A 160 -1.00 -10.23 11.82
N GLY A 161 -1.48 -9.56 10.77
CA GLY A 161 -0.68 -8.67 9.93
C GLY A 161 -1.51 -7.49 9.44
N LEU A 162 -0.87 -6.62 8.68
CA LEU A 162 -1.51 -5.45 8.09
C LEU A 162 -2.36 -5.88 6.88
N ALA A 163 -3.61 -5.46 6.84
CA ALA A 163 -4.51 -5.70 5.71
C ALA A 163 -4.11 -4.82 4.51
N ALA A 164 -3.04 -5.22 3.84
CA ALA A 164 -2.41 -4.46 2.76
C ALA A 164 -3.26 -4.39 1.49
N SER A 165 -4.00 -5.45 1.18
CA SER A 165 -5.02 -5.48 0.13
C SER A 165 -6.21 -6.31 0.61
N PRO A 166 -7.44 -5.76 0.56
CA PRO A 166 -8.62 -6.42 1.09
C PRO A 166 -9.03 -7.63 0.26
N GLY A 167 -9.77 -8.54 0.88
CA GLY A 167 -10.35 -9.72 0.25
C GLY A 167 -10.17 -10.96 1.12
N ALA A 168 -10.59 -12.09 0.55
CA ALA A 168 -10.45 -13.40 1.15
C ALA A 168 -9.77 -14.35 0.16
N ALA A 169 -8.76 -15.05 0.60
CA ALA A 169 -8.06 -16.05 -0.18
C ALA A 169 -8.02 -17.37 0.58
N VAL A 170 -8.19 -18.47 -0.15
CA VAL A 170 -8.09 -19.83 0.37
C VAL A 170 -7.21 -20.63 -0.56
N GLY A 171 -6.23 -21.34 -0.02
CA GLY A 171 -5.33 -22.16 -0.81
C GLY A 171 -4.29 -22.86 0.05
N LYS A 172 -3.51 -23.74 -0.57
CA LYS A 172 -2.35 -24.33 0.06
C LYS A 172 -1.21 -23.34 0.15
N ILE A 173 -0.47 -23.37 1.23
CA ILE A 173 0.70 -22.53 1.43
C ILE A 173 1.84 -22.98 0.52
N VAL A 174 2.49 -22.03 -0.14
CA VAL A 174 3.69 -22.22 -0.94
C VAL A 174 4.68 -21.13 -0.60
N PHE A 175 5.94 -21.48 -0.38
CA PHE A 175 6.99 -20.56 0.05
C PHE A 175 7.92 -20.15 -1.09
N ASP A 176 7.94 -20.91 -2.16
CA ASP A 176 8.77 -20.66 -3.33
C ASP A 176 7.94 -20.07 -4.49
N THR A 177 8.50 -19.06 -5.16
CA THR A 177 7.82 -18.32 -6.21
C THR A 177 7.63 -19.12 -7.50
N GLU A 178 8.64 -19.92 -7.86
CA GLU A 178 8.58 -20.76 -9.07
C GLU A 178 7.60 -21.90 -8.86
N GLU A 179 7.63 -22.55 -7.68
CA GLU A 179 6.64 -23.55 -7.29
C GLU A 179 5.22 -22.97 -7.29
N ALA A 180 5.06 -21.74 -6.79
CA ALA A 180 3.77 -21.06 -6.80
C ALA A 180 3.26 -20.82 -8.22
N ALA A 181 4.14 -20.39 -9.14
CA ALA A 181 3.79 -20.18 -10.53
C ALA A 181 3.38 -21.48 -11.22
N GLU A 182 4.14 -22.56 -11.03
CA GLU A 182 3.88 -23.87 -11.61
C GLU A 182 2.55 -24.47 -11.09
N ARG A 183 2.36 -24.49 -9.77
CA ARG A 183 1.16 -25.07 -9.15
C ARG A 183 -0.10 -24.27 -9.48
N GLY A 184 0.02 -22.93 -9.51
CA GLY A 184 -1.07 -22.07 -9.92
C GLY A 184 -1.45 -22.25 -11.40
N ALA A 185 -0.47 -22.43 -12.29
CA ALA A 185 -0.70 -22.73 -13.71
C ALA A 185 -1.44 -24.06 -13.90
N ASN A 186 -1.20 -25.04 -13.01
CA ASN A 186 -1.90 -26.33 -12.99
C ASN A 186 -3.31 -26.24 -12.34
N GLY A 187 -3.79 -25.02 -12.00
CA GLY A 187 -5.12 -24.78 -11.46
C GLY A 187 -5.24 -25.02 -9.96
N GLU A 188 -4.15 -25.22 -9.24
CA GLU A 188 -4.17 -25.35 -7.79
C GLU A 188 -4.37 -23.99 -7.12
N LYS A 189 -5.24 -23.96 -6.09
CA LYS A 189 -5.41 -22.75 -5.27
C LYS A 189 -4.27 -22.68 -4.25
N ILE A 190 -3.46 -21.65 -4.35
CA ILE A 190 -2.29 -21.45 -3.50
C ILE A 190 -2.29 -20.07 -2.84
N ILE A 191 -1.65 -19.98 -1.70
CA ILE A 191 -1.27 -18.74 -1.00
C ILE A 191 0.24 -18.65 -1.02
N LEU A 192 0.77 -17.59 -1.62
CA LEU A 192 2.21 -17.35 -1.58
C LEU A 192 2.58 -16.71 -0.24
N VAL A 193 3.48 -17.38 0.48
CA VAL A 193 3.99 -16.91 1.78
C VAL A 193 5.49 -16.66 1.68
N ARG A 194 5.90 -15.43 1.94
CA ARG A 194 7.31 -15.02 1.84
C ARG A 194 7.73 -14.25 3.10
N ILE A 195 9.02 -14.21 3.37
CA ILE A 195 9.54 -13.27 4.38
C ILE A 195 9.25 -11.84 3.91
N GLU A 196 9.62 -11.54 2.69
CA GLU A 196 9.33 -10.30 1.95
C GLU A 196 9.24 -10.62 0.46
N THR A 197 8.66 -9.77 -0.38
CA THR A 197 8.64 -9.97 -1.82
C THR A 197 9.50 -8.93 -2.54
N CYS A 198 10.08 -9.35 -3.65
CA CYS A 198 10.82 -8.51 -4.58
C CYS A 198 10.19 -8.55 -5.99
N PRO A 199 10.66 -7.74 -6.94
CA PRO A 199 10.12 -7.74 -8.31
C PRO A 199 10.13 -9.10 -9.01
N ASP A 200 11.07 -9.97 -8.69
CA ASP A 200 11.17 -11.30 -9.30
C ASP A 200 10.05 -12.25 -8.83
N ASP A 201 9.40 -11.95 -7.69
CA ASP A 201 8.30 -12.76 -7.16
C ASP A 201 6.96 -12.54 -7.90
N ILE A 202 6.90 -11.63 -8.88
CA ILE A 202 5.67 -11.23 -9.54
C ILE A 202 4.90 -12.39 -10.18
N HIS A 203 5.59 -13.38 -10.74
CA HIS A 203 4.96 -14.55 -11.38
C HIS A 203 4.21 -15.42 -10.38
N GLY A 204 4.82 -15.70 -9.23
CA GLY A 204 4.17 -16.43 -8.13
C GLY A 204 3.01 -15.65 -7.53
N MET A 205 3.14 -14.33 -7.41
CA MET A 205 2.06 -13.47 -6.95
C MET A 205 0.86 -13.47 -7.93
N ILE A 206 1.11 -13.48 -9.24
CA ILE A 206 0.06 -13.58 -10.26
C ILE A 206 -0.67 -14.93 -10.15
N ALA A 207 0.04 -16.03 -9.94
CA ALA A 207 -0.53 -17.36 -9.86
C ALA A 207 -1.29 -17.64 -8.55
N SER A 208 -0.97 -16.93 -7.46
CA SER A 208 -1.56 -17.15 -6.13
C SER A 208 -2.96 -16.56 -5.99
N GLN A 209 -3.76 -17.12 -5.06
CA GLN A 209 -5.06 -16.55 -4.65
C GLN A 209 -4.89 -15.36 -3.71
N GLY A 210 -3.81 -15.30 -2.96
CA GLY A 210 -3.45 -14.24 -2.05
C GLY A 210 -1.98 -14.32 -1.65
N VAL A 211 -1.50 -13.25 -1.02
CA VAL A 211 -0.10 -13.11 -0.60
C VAL A 211 -0.03 -12.80 0.89
N LEU A 212 0.89 -13.46 1.57
CA LEU A 212 1.21 -13.20 2.96
C LEU A 212 2.71 -12.94 3.08
N THR A 213 3.09 -11.85 3.75
CA THR A 213 4.50 -11.60 4.06
C THR A 213 4.71 -11.41 5.55
N LEU A 214 5.85 -11.91 6.04
CA LEU A 214 6.23 -11.80 7.45
C LEU A 214 6.70 -10.38 7.75
N ARG A 215 7.34 -9.73 6.80
CA ARG A 215 7.85 -8.36 6.90
C ARG A 215 7.21 -7.46 5.86
N GLY A 216 7.38 -6.16 6.06
CA GLY A 216 6.90 -5.13 5.16
C GLY A 216 5.61 -4.48 5.62
N GLY A 217 5.42 -3.25 5.19
CA GLY A 217 4.26 -2.42 5.51
C GLY A 217 3.26 -2.34 4.36
N MET A 218 2.34 -1.40 4.49
CA MET A 218 1.25 -1.14 3.53
C MET A 218 1.75 -0.60 2.18
N THR A 219 3.00 -0.18 2.12
CA THR A 219 3.67 0.38 0.94
C THR A 219 4.78 -0.52 0.40
N SER A 220 5.00 -1.69 1.02
CA SER A 220 5.96 -2.68 0.54
C SER A 220 5.61 -3.18 -0.87
N HIS A 221 6.58 -3.79 -1.54
CA HIS A 221 6.38 -4.37 -2.87
C HIS A 221 5.18 -5.32 -2.90
N ALA A 222 5.06 -6.25 -1.93
CA ALA A 222 3.92 -7.16 -1.81
C ALA A 222 2.58 -6.41 -1.77
N ALA A 223 2.48 -5.38 -0.92
CA ALA A 223 1.27 -4.60 -0.73
C ALA A 223 0.85 -3.84 -2.01
N VAL A 224 1.79 -3.16 -2.65
CA VAL A 224 1.53 -2.34 -3.84
C VAL A 224 1.15 -3.21 -5.03
N VAL A 225 1.88 -4.30 -5.26
CA VAL A 225 1.64 -5.21 -6.38
C VAL A 225 0.32 -5.96 -6.19
N ALA A 226 0.07 -6.55 -5.02
CA ALA A 226 -1.18 -7.24 -4.73
C ALA A 226 -2.40 -6.33 -4.88
N LYS A 227 -2.32 -5.08 -4.40
CA LYS A 227 -3.35 -4.06 -4.64
C LYS A 227 -3.61 -3.83 -6.12
N GLY A 228 -2.54 -3.66 -6.90
CA GLY A 228 -2.65 -3.46 -8.34
C GLY A 228 -3.30 -4.64 -9.07
N MET A 229 -3.14 -5.85 -8.54
CA MET A 229 -3.74 -7.08 -9.07
C MET A 229 -5.14 -7.38 -8.49
N GLY A 230 -5.59 -6.63 -7.48
CA GLY A 230 -6.84 -6.93 -6.75
C GLY A 230 -6.80 -8.22 -5.95
N LYS A 231 -5.62 -8.67 -5.54
CA LYS A 231 -5.45 -9.88 -4.74
C LYS A 231 -5.36 -9.55 -3.26
N PRO A 232 -5.96 -10.37 -2.38
CA PRO A 232 -5.78 -10.24 -0.95
C PRO A 232 -4.31 -10.29 -0.57
N CYS A 233 -3.90 -9.38 0.32
CA CYS A 233 -2.55 -9.35 0.84
C CYS A 233 -2.55 -8.99 2.32
N VAL A 234 -1.87 -9.82 3.10
CA VAL A 234 -1.53 -9.52 4.49
C VAL A 234 -0.01 -9.35 4.56
N ALA A 235 0.44 -8.19 5.07
CA ALA A 235 1.86 -7.88 5.19
C ALA A 235 2.25 -7.67 6.66
N GLY A 236 3.51 -7.93 7.00
CA GLY A 236 4.02 -7.71 8.35
C GLY A 236 3.43 -8.66 9.39
N ALA A 237 3.23 -9.93 9.05
CA ALA A 237 2.80 -10.98 9.98
C ALA A 237 4.03 -11.54 10.73
N GLU A 238 4.63 -10.70 11.57
CA GLU A 238 5.94 -10.97 12.24
C GLU A 238 5.90 -12.11 13.25
N ASP A 239 4.70 -12.49 13.73
CA ASP A 239 4.51 -13.62 14.64
C ASP A 239 4.77 -14.98 13.96
N LEU A 240 4.82 -15.02 12.62
CA LEU A 240 5.08 -16.25 11.87
C LEU A 240 6.58 -16.48 11.71
N VAL A 241 6.95 -17.74 11.74
CA VAL A 241 8.30 -18.22 11.45
C VAL A 241 8.22 -19.19 10.27
N ILE A 242 9.07 -18.98 9.27
CA ILE A 242 9.27 -19.90 8.14
C ILE A 242 10.61 -20.59 8.40
N ASP A 243 10.58 -21.91 8.60
CA ASP A 243 11.77 -22.76 8.78
C ASP A 243 12.37 -23.17 7.43
#